data_a13cc419db56a5e8220e6be5be32f000
#
_entry.id   a13cc419db56a5e8220e6be5be32f000
#
_cell.length_a   1.000
_cell.length_b   1.000
_cell.length_c   1.000
_cell.angle_alpha   90.00
_cell.angle_beta   90.00
_cell.angle_gamma   90.00
#
_symmetry.space_group_name_H-M   'P 1'
#
loop_
_entity.id
_entity.type
_entity.pdbx_description
1 polymer ?
#
loop_
_entity_poly.entity_id
_entity_poly.type
_entity_poly.pdbx_seq_one_letter_code
_entity_poly.pdbx_strand_id
1 'polypeptide(L)'
;LLVAAFFTIKRVIPEPTCFDNKRNQNESGVDCGGSSCFSCELKYPRPITVFWARAVAVNEESYDLAAEIENSNERLSSVAIEYEFTLYDDFGPVTKQIGKTYLYAQERTLVVEPNIQTMRRATRAEFRILRADWLEKNETKPTIIAERRAYKVIDEQGRKTSEVEITLFNQTPYDFREVEVHVAVLDKDENLLGVNKILVENLLSQTRQMVKSLWTGELQGTVAVIKVEPRVNIFDPHMIIKPE
;
A
#
# COMPACT_ATOMS: atom_id res chain seq x y z
N LEU A 1 -47.45 19.70 -63.38
CA LEU A 1 -47.21 19.90 -61.94
C LEU A 1 -46.17 18.89 -61.49
N LEU A 2 -44.91 19.29 -61.40
CA LEU A 2 -43.81 18.49 -60.85
C LEU A 2 -43.76 18.76 -59.32
N VAL A 3 -44.06 17.74 -58.50
CA VAL A 3 -43.90 17.81 -57.07
C VAL A 3 -42.47 17.35 -56.72
N ALA A 4 -41.61 18.29 -56.42
CA ALA A 4 -40.27 17.99 -55.90
C ALA A 4 -40.37 17.54 -54.45
N ALA A 5 -40.20 16.24 -54.21
CA ALA A 5 -40.09 15.68 -52.86
C ALA A 5 -38.69 16.00 -52.29
N PHE A 6 -38.61 16.97 -51.39
CA PHE A 6 -37.42 17.25 -50.62
C PHE A 6 -37.25 16.13 -49.55
N PHE A 7 -36.41 15.15 -49.84
CA PHE A 7 -35.96 14.23 -48.82
C PHE A 7 -34.88 14.92 -47.95
N THR A 8 -35.29 15.41 -46.79
CA THR A 8 -34.38 15.83 -45.74
C THR A 8 -33.76 14.56 -45.12
N ILE A 9 -32.58 14.19 -45.58
CA ILE A 9 -31.74 13.18 -44.90
C ILE A 9 -31.29 13.86 -43.59
N LYS A 10 -31.98 13.61 -42.48
CA LYS A 10 -31.42 13.86 -41.15
C LYS A 10 -30.21 12.96 -41.04
N ARG A 11 -29.02 13.49 -41.25
CA ARG A 11 -27.77 12.83 -40.78
C ARG A 11 -27.94 12.67 -39.28
N VAL A 12 -28.18 11.44 -38.86
CA VAL A 12 -28.08 11.06 -37.47
C VAL A 12 -26.57 11.17 -37.14
N ILE A 13 -26.18 12.38 -36.68
CA ILE A 13 -24.86 12.55 -36.08
C ILE A 13 -24.96 11.82 -34.74
N PRO A 14 -24.21 10.75 -34.52
CA PRO A 14 -24.27 10.08 -33.22
C PRO A 14 -23.93 11.10 -32.12
N GLU A 15 -24.71 11.06 -31.05
CA GLU A 15 -24.47 11.95 -29.91
C GLU A 15 -23.05 11.68 -29.38
N PRO A 16 -22.28 12.73 -29.05
CA PRO A 16 -20.97 12.58 -28.48
C PRO A 16 -21.03 11.75 -27.20
N THR A 17 -20.14 10.80 -27.04
CA THR A 17 -20.03 9.93 -25.87
C THR A 17 -18.60 9.82 -25.40
N CYS A 18 -18.38 9.43 -24.14
CA CYS A 18 -17.04 9.16 -23.60
C CYS A 18 -16.39 7.89 -24.15
N PHE A 19 -16.92 7.30 -25.25
CA PHE A 19 -16.47 6.01 -25.80
C PHE A 19 -16.50 6.01 -27.34
N ASP A 20 -16.46 7.19 -27.99
CA ASP A 20 -16.55 7.29 -29.45
C ASP A 20 -15.20 7.47 -30.14
N ASN A 21 -14.09 7.42 -29.39
CA ASN A 21 -12.71 7.63 -29.83
C ASN A 21 -12.47 9.01 -30.46
N LYS A 22 -13.22 10.03 -30.04
CA LYS A 22 -13.06 11.40 -30.52
C LYS A 22 -13.03 12.34 -29.32
N ARG A 23 -12.17 13.35 -29.40
CA ARG A 23 -12.19 14.45 -28.45
C ARG A 23 -13.33 15.42 -28.82
N ASN A 24 -14.42 15.38 -28.11
CA ASN A 24 -15.59 16.24 -28.29
C ASN A 24 -16.18 16.65 -26.93
N GLN A 25 -17.36 17.28 -26.92
CA GLN A 25 -17.94 17.85 -25.69
C GLN A 25 -16.90 18.75 -24.96
N ASN A 26 -16.75 18.55 -23.65
CA ASN A 26 -15.79 19.29 -22.83
C ASN A 26 -14.58 18.41 -22.40
N GLU A 27 -14.27 17.39 -23.16
CA GLU A 27 -13.20 16.45 -22.87
C GLU A 27 -11.82 17.10 -22.89
N SER A 28 -10.98 16.76 -21.91
CA SER A 28 -9.58 17.18 -21.83
C SER A 28 -8.68 16.33 -22.74
N GLY A 29 -9.02 15.06 -22.92
CA GLY A 29 -8.42 14.10 -23.82
C GLY A 29 -9.47 13.36 -24.64
N VAL A 30 -9.08 12.38 -25.45
CA VAL A 30 -10.02 11.53 -26.20
C VAL A 30 -10.76 10.63 -25.23
N ASP A 31 -12.11 10.72 -25.18
CA ASP A 31 -13.00 10.00 -24.30
C ASP A 31 -12.61 10.10 -22.81
N CYS A 32 -12.10 11.23 -22.36
CA CYS A 32 -11.79 11.44 -20.94
C CYS A 32 -11.71 12.91 -20.56
N GLY A 33 -11.94 13.18 -19.28
CA GLY A 33 -11.92 14.52 -18.70
C GLY A 33 -13.15 15.33 -19.00
N GLY A 34 -13.15 16.59 -18.55
CA GLY A 34 -14.30 17.46 -18.61
C GLY A 34 -15.35 17.12 -17.55
N SER A 35 -16.56 17.67 -17.72
CA SER A 35 -17.66 17.49 -16.75
C SER A 35 -18.49 16.24 -16.97
N SER A 36 -18.34 15.57 -18.10
CA SER A 36 -19.20 14.47 -18.53
C SER A 36 -18.52 13.12 -18.54
N CYS A 37 -17.19 13.09 -18.65
CA CYS A 37 -16.40 11.86 -18.73
C CYS A 37 -15.51 11.68 -17.49
N PHE A 38 -15.08 10.43 -17.25
CA PHE A 38 -14.09 10.15 -16.24
C PHE A 38 -12.80 10.94 -16.50
N SER A 39 -12.02 11.19 -15.44
CA SER A 39 -10.73 11.86 -15.61
C SER A 39 -9.82 11.07 -16.53
N CYS A 40 -8.96 11.78 -17.26
CA CYS A 40 -7.96 11.11 -18.11
C CYS A 40 -6.95 10.31 -17.28
N GLU A 41 -6.72 10.69 -16.04
CA GLU A 41 -5.89 9.94 -15.11
C GLU A 41 -6.52 8.59 -14.76
N LEU A 42 -7.86 8.53 -14.54
CA LEU A 42 -8.57 7.26 -14.28
C LEU A 42 -8.62 6.35 -15.52
N LYS A 43 -8.71 6.94 -16.72
CA LYS A 43 -8.65 6.17 -17.97
C LYS A 43 -7.27 5.58 -18.22
N TYR A 44 -6.21 6.30 -17.83
CA TYR A 44 -4.81 5.92 -18.04
C TYR A 44 -4.00 6.11 -16.76
N PRO A 45 -4.25 5.29 -15.72
CA PRO A 45 -3.54 5.41 -14.46
C PRO A 45 -2.05 5.12 -14.65
N ARG A 46 -1.21 5.91 -13.98
CA ARG A 46 0.22 5.58 -13.89
C ARG A 46 0.36 4.29 -13.09
N PRO A 47 1.17 3.33 -13.55
CA PRO A 47 1.37 2.09 -12.83
C PRO A 47 2.04 2.35 -11.47
N ILE A 48 1.78 1.45 -10.50
CA ILE A 48 2.47 1.48 -9.22
C ILE A 48 3.95 1.17 -9.45
N THR A 49 4.82 2.05 -8.95
CA THR A 49 6.27 1.86 -9.00
C THR A 49 6.72 0.97 -7.84
N VAL A 50 7.53 -0.04 -8.14
CA VAL A 50 8.21 -0.87 -7.14
C VAL A 50 9.68 -0.46 -7.12
N PHE A 51 10.16 0.06 -5.98
CA PHE A 51 11.55 0.53 -5.85
C PHE A 51 12.50 -0.62 -5.52
N TRP A 52 12.09 -1.46 -4.59
CA TRP A 52 12.86 -2.63 -4.17
C TRP A 52 11.96 -3.68 -3.51
N ALA A 53 12.45 -4.92 -3.49
CA ALA A 53 11.92 -6.00 -2.67
C ALA A 53 13.10 -6.68 -1.96
N ARG A 54 12.95 -6.96 -0.66
CA ARG A 54 13.99 -7.57 0.17
C ARG A 54 13.40 -8.64 1.09
N ALA A 55 14.22 -9.62 1.40
CA ALA A 55 13.94 -10.64 2.40
C ALA A 55 14.97 -10.55 3.52
N VAL A 56 14.51 -10.59 4.76
CA VAL A 56 15.36 -10.68 5.95
C VAL A 56 15.15 -12.05 6.56
N ALA A 57 16.21 -12.81 6.71
CA ALA A 57 16.14 -14.12 7.35
C ALA A 57 15.83 -13.94 8.85
N VAL A 58 14.75 -14.56 9.31
CA VAL A 58 14.40 -14.65 10.72
C VAL A 58 15.12 -15.84 11.35
N ASN A 59 15.15 -16.95 10.61
CA ASN A 59 15.94 -18.15 10.89
C ASN A 59 16.23 -18.88 9.56
N GLU A 60 16.68 -20.14 9.62
CA GLU A 60 17.05 -20.91 8.42
C GLU A 60 15.87 -21.21 7.50
N GLU A 61 14.64 -21.24 8.04
CA GLU A 61 13.42 -21.67 7.35
C GLU A 61 12.36 -20.58 7.26
N SER A 62 12.62 -19.36 7.76
CA SER A 62 11.64 -18.27 7.71
C SER A 62 12.26 -16.91 7.39
N TYR A 63 11.49 -16.10 6.69
CA TYR A 63 11.88 -14.78 6.21
C TYR A 63 10.77 -13.75 6.47
N ASP A 64 11.19 -12.55 6.85
CA ASP A 64 10.35 -11.37 6.77
C ASP A 64 10.59 -10.69 5.42
N LEU A 65 9.50 -10.34 4.72
CA LEU A 65 9.55 -9.74 3.40
C LEU A 65 9.11 -8.29 3.46
N ALA A 66 9.79 -7.44 2.70
CA ALA A 66 9.36 -6.07 2.49
C ALA A 66 9.59 -5.63 1.06
N ALA A 67 8.68 -4.77 0.56
CA ALA A 67 8.83 -4.04 -0.68
C ALA A 67 8.44 -2.58 -0.48
N GLU A 68 9.12 -1.67 -1.15
CA GLU A 68 8.75 -0.26 -1.17
C GLU A 68 8.06 0.04 -2.49
N ILE A 69 6.84 0.58 -2.40
CA ILE A 69 5.99 0.87 -3.55
C ILE A 69 5.47 2.31 -3.51
N GLU A 70 5.15 2.87 -4.68
CA GLU A 70 4.64 4.22 -4.82
C GLU A 70 3.49 4.30 -5.83
N ASN A 71 2.45 5.02 -5.44
CA ASN A 71 1.41 5.52 -6.32
C ASN A 71 1.69 6.98 -6.67
N SER A 72 2.17 7.25 -7.87
CA SER A 72 2.48 8.60 -8.35
C SER A 72 1.28 9.34 -8.98
N ASN A 73 0.08 8.73 -8.98
CA ASN A 73 -1.13 9.38 -9.45
C ASN A 73 -1.57 10.47 -8.45
N GLU A 74 -1.99 11.62 -8.96
CA GLU A 74 -2.30 12.79 -8.13
C GLU A 74 -3.66 12.70 -7.45
N ARG A 75 -4.65 12.08 -8.13
CA ARG A 75 -6.04 12.02 -7.67
C ARG A 75 -6.61 10.61 -7.65
N LEU A 76 -5.81 9.60 -7.98
CA LEU A 76 -6.23 8.21 -7.93
C LEU A 76 -5.61 7.52 -6.74
N SER A 77 -6.46 6.96 -5.90
CA SER A 77 -6.08 5.95 -4.91
C SER A 77 -6.31 4.56 -5.48
N SER A 78 -5.47 3.60 -5.11
CA SER A 78 -5.76 2.20 -5.38
C SER A 78 -6.34 1.55 -4.14
N VAL A 79 -7.64 1.23 -4.19
CA VAL A 79 -8.41 0.75 -3.04
C VAL A 79 -8.20 -0.73 -2.77
N ALA A 80 -7.76 -1.47 -3.78
CA ALA A 80 -7.40 -2.88 -3.69
C ALA A 80 -6.25 -3.18 -4.64
N ILE A 81 -5.13 -3.57 -4.07
CA ILE A 81 -3.94 -4.02 -4.79
C ILE A 81 -3.70 -5.47 -4.40
N GLU A 82 -3.68 -6.35 -5.39
CA GLU A 82 -3.23 -7.72 -5.21
C GLU A 82 -1.78 -7.83 -5.66
N TYR A 83 -0.94 -8.41 -4.83
CA TYR A 83 0.50 -8.55 -5.08
C TYR A 83 1.01 -9.95 -4.80
N GLU A 84 2.18 -10.25 -5.33
CA GLU A 84 2.92 -11.47 -5.08
C GLU A 84 4.36 -11.15 -4.71
N PHE A 85 4.83 -11.66 -3.57
CA PHE A 85 6.24 -11.86 -3.30
C PHE A 85 6.64 -13.25 -3.79
N THR A 86 7.79 -13.34 -4.43
CA THR A 86 8.43 -14.62 -4.77
C THR A 86 9.84 -14.63 -4.20
N LEU A 87 10.13 -15.64 -3.39
CA LEU A 87 11.49 -15.92 -2.91
C LEU A 87 12.17 -16.89 -3.85
N TYR A 88 13.46 -16.65 -4.10
CA TYR A 88 14.28 -17.47 -4.98
C TYR A 88 15.55 -17.94 -4.28
N ASP A 89 16.03 -19.11 -4.66
CA ASP A 89 17.40 -19.56 -4.50
C ASP A 89 18.10 -19.64 -5.87
N ASP A 90 19.28 -20.25 -5.91
CA ASP A 90 20.06 -20.40 -7.15
C ASP A 90 19.42 -21.39 -8.14
N PHE A 91 18.45 -22.18 -7.71
CA PHE A 91 17.76 -23.20 -8.52
C PHE A 91 16.39 -22.75 -9.01
N GLY A 92 15.87 -21.62 -8.51
CA GLY A 92 14.57 -21.08 -8.93
C GLY A 92 13.68 -20.64 -7.77
N PRO A 93 12.36 -20.54 -7.98
CA PRO A 93 11.45 -20.10 -6.94
C PRO A 93 11.38 -21.09 -5.78
N VAL A 94 11.47 -20.57 -4.55
CA VAL A 94 11.37 -21.33 -3.31
C VAL A 94 9.97 -21.32 -2.76
N THR A 95 9.36 -20.13 -2.69
CA THR A 95 7.99 -19.95 -2.22
C THR A 95 7.40 -18.67 -2.80
N LYS A 96 6.07 -18.59 -2.74
CA LYS A 96 5.28 -17.42 -3.15
C LYS A 96 4.33 -17.03 -2.03
N GLN A 97 4.20 -15.74 -1.80
CA GLN A 97 3.25 -15.14 -0.90
C GLN A 97 2.38 -14.16 -1.67
N ILE A 98 1.08 -14.40 -1.71
CA ILE A 98 0.10 -13.48 -2.28
C ILE A 98 -0.54 -12.70 -1.14
N GLY A 99 -0.66 -11.40 -1.33
CA GLY A 99 -1.27 -10.52 -0.35
C GLY A 99 -2.10 -9.43 -1.00
N LYS A 100 -2.74 -8.63 -0.15
CA LYS A 100 -3.53 -7.47 -0.55
C LYS A 100 -3.12 -6.25 0.22
N THR A 101 -3.16 -5.10 -0.44
CA THR A 101 -2.90 -3.79 0.18
C THR A 101 -3.69 -2.71 -0.55
N TYR A 102 -3.48 -1.48 -0.18
CA TYR A 102 -4.07 -0.29 -0.79
C TYR A 102 -3.02 0.83 -0.83
N LEU A 103 -3.24 1.85 -1.65
CA LEU A 103 -2.40 3.05 -1.72
C LEU A 103 -3.27 4.29 -1.87
N TYR A 104 -3.01 5.30 -1.08
CA TYR A 104 -3.54 6.64 -1.32
C TYR A 104 -2.89 7.28 -2.54
N ALA A 105 -3.52 8.33 -3.07
CA ALA A 105 -2.89 9.17 -4.08
C ALA A 105 -1.57 9.75 -3.55
N GLN A 106 -0.54 9.76 -4.38
CA GLN A 106 0.81 10.26 -4.05
C GLN A 106 1.45 9.59 -2.82
N GLU A 107 1.06 8.36 -2.50
CA GLU A 107 1.63 7.63 -1.38
C GLU A 107 2.80 6.76 -1.80
N ARG A 108 3.90 6.86 -1.04
CA ARG A 108 5.01 5.90 -1.02
C ARG A 108 5.03 5.21 0.34
N THR A 109 5.11 3.88 0.35
CA THR A 109 4.97 3.09 1.57
C THR A 109 5.63 1.72 1.45
N LEU A 110 5.79 1.05 2.59
CA LEU A 110 6.21 -0.34 2.65
C LEU A 110 5.02 -1.28 2.53
N VAL A 111 5.23 -2.43 1.89
CA VAL A 111 4.41 -3.63 2.00
C VAL A 111 5.22 -4.67 2.75
N VAL A 112 4.68 -5.23 3.82
CA VAL A 112 5.39 -6.12 4.73
C VAL A 112 4.62 -7.43 4.88
N GLU A 113 5.31 -8.56 4.70
CA GLU A 113 4.84 -9.91 4.97
C GLU A 113 5.81 -10.60 5.94
N PRO A 114 5.47 -10.68 7.22
CA PRO A 114 6.34 -11.30 8.21
C PRO A 114 6.20 -12.81 8.23
N ASN A 115 7.27 -13.50 8.66
CA ASN A 115 7.30 -14.92 9.01
C ASN A 115 6.90 -15.88 7.88
N ILE A 116 7.40 -15.63 6.67
CA ILE A 116 7.16 -16.51 5.52
C ILE A 116 8.04 -17.74 5.60
N GLN A 117 7.39 -18.91 5.69
CA GLN A 117 8.08 -20.19 5.83
C GLN A 117 8.62 -20.69 4.49
N THR A 118 9.79 -21.29 4.50
CA THR A 118 10.45 -21.87 3.32
C THR A 118 11.03 -23.25 3.64
N MET A 119 11.12 -24.09 2.62
CA MET A 119 11.80 -25.39 2.75
C MET A 119 13.27 -25.34 2.34
N ARG A 120 13.72 -24.22 1.78
CA ARG A 120 15.08 -24.02 1.28
C ARG A 120 15.47 -22.57 1.54
N ARG A 121 16.77 -22.35 1.73
CA ARG A 121 17.31 -21.00 1.94
C ARG A 121 17.10 -20.14 0.70
N ALA A 122 16.46 -18.99 0.88
CA ALA A 122 16.30 -18.01 -0.17
C ALA A 122 17.49 -17.03 -0.22
N THR A 123 17.84 -16.59 -1.42
CA THR A 123 18.94 -15.62 -1.67
C THR A 123 18.42 -14.25 -2.14
N ARG A 124 17.23 -14.20 -2.72
CA ARG A 124 16.60 -12.94 -3.17
C ARG A 124 15.09 -13.00 -3.10
N ALA A 125 14.48 -11.80 -3.06
CA ALA A 125 13.04 -11.60 -3.14
C ALA A 125 12.69 -10.78 -4.38
N GLU A 126 11.56 -11.10 -5.00
CA GLU A 126 10.90 -10.27 -6.02
C GLU A 126 9.50 -9.91 -5.55
N PHE A 127 9.04 -8.73 -5.96
CA PHE A 127 7.68 -8.26 -5.69
C PHE A 127 7.01 -7.85 -6.99
N ARG A 128 5.77 -8.26 -7.17
CA ARG A 128 5.00 -7.95 -8.38
C ARG A 128 3.57 -7.56 -8.02
N ILE A 129 3.08 -6.48 -8.63
CA ILE A 129 1.66 -6.14 -8.62
C ILE A 129 0.95 -7.05 -9.61
N LEU A 130 -0.07 -7.75 -9.14
CA LEU A 130 -0.91 -8.61 -9.96
C LEU A 130 -2.11 -7.85 -10.50
N ARG A 131 -2.71 -7.00 -9.65
CA ARG A 131 -3.89 -6.18 -9.98
C ARG A 131 -3.90 -4.93 -9.10
N ALA A 132 -4.42 -3.84 -9.64
CA ALA A 132 -4.70 -2.61 -8.91
C ALA A 132 -6.06 -2.05 -9.36
N ASP A 133 -6.97 -1.83 -8.41
CA ASP A 133 -8.27 -1.25 -8.64
C ASP A 133 -8.23 0.24 -8.27
N TRP A 134 -8.42 1.09 -9.27
CA TRP A 134 -8.28 2.53 -9.12
C TRP A 134 -9.61 3.22 -8.82
N LEU A 135 -9.54 4.20 -7.94
CA LEU A 135 -10.67 5.04 -7.57
C LEU A 135 -10.24 6.51 -7.55
N GLU A 136 -10.99 7.35 -8.26
CA GLU A 136 -10.81 8.80 -8.17
C GLU A 136 -11.47 9.32 -6.90
N LYS A 137 -10.67 9.46 -5.85
CA LYS A 137 -11.08 10.02 -4.57
C LYS A 137 -9.96 10.89 -4.01
N ASN A 138 -10.34 12.06 -3.52
CA ASN A 138 -9.49 13.02 -2.82
C ASN A 138 -9.45 12.75 -1.30
N GLU A 139 -9.50 11.50 -0.89
CA GLU A 139 -9.43 11.18 0.53
C GLU A 139 -7.98 11.29 1.01
N THR A 140 -7.79 12.12 2.02
CA THR A 140 -6.48 12.34 2.63
C THR A 140 -6.16 11.17 3.56
N LYS A 141 -4.93 10.66 3.47
CA LYS A 141 -4.43 9.65 4.42
C LYS A 141 -4.60 10.15 5.86
N PRO A 142 -5.18 9.35 6.77
CA PRO A 142 -5.31 9.73 8.17
C PRO A 142 -3.96 10.01 8.82
N THR A 143 -3.90 11.07 9.61
CA THR A 143 -2.66 11.45 10.31
C THR A 143 -2.57 10.69 11.62
N ILE A 144 -1.86 9.56 11.57
CA ILE A 144 -1.43 8.80 12.75
C ILE A 144 0.10 8.87 12.77
N ILE A 145 0.67 9.35 13.85
CA ILE A 145 2.11 9.53 13.98
C ILE A 145 2.72 8.57 15.01
N ALA A 146 3.93 8.12 14.74
CA ALA A 146 4.76 7.41 15.71
C ALA A 146 5.66 8.42 16.41
N GLU A 147 5.25 8.90 17.59
CA GLU A 147 5.96 9.94 18.33
C GLU A 147 7.27 9.45 18.95
N ARG A 148 7.26 8.23 19.49
CA ARG A 148 8.41 7.60 20.13
C ARG A 148 8.69 6.25 19.53
N ARG A 149 9.97 5.95 19.33
CA ARG A 149 10.48 4.67 18.84
C ARG A 149 11.73 4.34 19.62
N ALA A 150 11.75 3.21 20.28
CA ALA A 150 12.90 2.77 21.07
C ALA A 150 13.18 1.30 20.82
N TYR A 151 14.41 0.99 20.41
CA TYR A 151 14.89 -0.38 20.24
C TYR A 151 15.61 -0.85 21.49
N LYS A 152 15.37 -2.08 21.88
CA LYS A 152 16.14 -2.78 22.92
C LYS A 152 16.17 -4.27 22.65
N VAL A 153 17.16 -4.94 23.21
CA VAL A 153 17.23 -6.38 23.30
C VAL A 153 16.87 -6.80 24.72
N ILE A 154 15.91 -7.68 24.85
CA ILE A 154 15.48 -8.28 26.12
C ILE A 154 16.13 -9.65 26.18
N ASP A 155 16.86 -9.96 27.28
CA ASP A 155 17.44 -11.29 27.53
C ASP A 155 16.72 -11.90 28.75
N GLU A 156 15.94 -12.95 28.49
CA GLU A 156 15.26 -13.71 29.52
C GLU A 156 15.82 -15.13 29.56
N GLN A 157 16.70 -15.39 30.50
CA GLN A 157 17.33 -16.71 30.70
C GLN A 157 18.05 -17.24 29.45
N GLY A 158 18.75 -16.38 28.72
CA GLY A 158 19.48 -16.70 27.51
C GLY A 158 18.63 -16.73 26.23
N ARG A 159 17.35 -16.40 26.33
CA ARG A 159 16.48 -16.17 25.17
C ARG A 159 16.42 -14.68 24.86
N LYS A 160 17.08 -14.28 23.79
CA LYS A 160 17.05 -12.89 23.33
C LYS A 160 15.80 -12.62 22.50
N THR A 161 15.23 -11.45 22.71
CA THR A 161 14.11 -10.89 21.91
C THR A 161 14.43 -9.45 21.58
N SER A 162 14.42 -9.11 20.32
CA SER A 162 14.48 -7.71 19.88
C SER A 162 13.10 -7.07 19.97
N GLU A 163 13.02 -5.91 20.61
CA GLU A 163 11.78 -5.16 20.80
C GLU A 163 11.95 -3.73 20.26
N VAL A 164 10.99 -3.27 19.47
CA VAL A 164 10.77 -1.85 19.19
C VAL A 164 9.49 -1.42 19.90
N GLU A 165 9.63 -0.53 20.87
CA GLU A 165 8.52 0.12 21.54
C GLU A 165 8.13 1.39 20.77
N ILE A 166 6.84 1.54 20.47
CA ILE A 166 6.32 2.62 19.63
C ILE A 166 5.14 3.26 20.36
N THR A 167 5.13 4.60 20.45
CA THR A 167 3.95 5.34 20.88
C THR A 167 3.27 5.93 19.65
N LEU A 168 2.08 5.44 19.35
CA LEU A 168 1.22 5.97 18.29
C LEU A 168 0.34 7.08 18.84
N PHE A 169 0.12 8.12 18.05
CA PHE A 169 -0.85 9.17 18.33
C PHE A 169 -1.80 9.35 17.14
N ASN A 170 -3.08 9.09 17.36
CA ASN A 170 -4.12 9.35 16.38
C ASN A 170 -4.51 10.84 16.44
N GLN A 171 -4.06 11.63 15.48
CA GLN A 171 -4.37 13.06 15.40
C GLN A 171 -5.70 13.37 14.69
N THR A 172 -6.42 12.34 14.26
CA THR A 172 -7.69 12.53 13.56
C THR A 172 -8.87 12.65 14.54
N PRO A 173 -10.02 13.18 14.10
CA PRO A 173 -11.25 13.15 14.88
C PRO A 173 -11.99 11.81 14.82
N TYR A 174 -11.41 10.78 14.21
CA TYR A 174 -12.04 9.48 13.99
C TYR A 174 -11.40 8.40 14.85
N ASP A 175 -12.24 7.51 15.35
CA ASP A 175 -11.82 6.27 15.98
C ASP A 175 -11.61 5.22 14.90
N PHE A 176 -10.49 4.50 14.97
CA PHE A 176 -10.17 3.44 14.01
C PHE A 176 -10.27 2.08 14.66
N ARG A 177 -11.01 1.16 14.02
CA ARG A 177 -11.15 -0.23 14.47
C ARG A 177 -9.82 -0.96 14.41
N GLU A 178 -9.06 -0.72 13.34
CA GLU A 178 -7.80 -1.40 13.07
C GLU A 178 -6.82 -0.44 12.39
N VAL A 179 -5.61 -0.42 12.90
CA VAL A 179 -4.47 0.29 12.33
C VAL A 179 -3.35 -0.69 12.09
N GLU A 180 -2.97 -0.87 10.85
CA GLU A 180 -1.80 -1.65 10.45
C GLU A 180 -0.54 -0.82 10.64
N VAL A 181 0.45 -1.31 11.37
CA VAL A 181 1.70 -0.59 11.63
C VAL A 181 2.85 -1.37 11.06
N HIS A 182 3.43 -0.87 9.98
CA HIS A 182 4.64 -1.43 9.39
C HIS A 182 5.86 -0.87 10.10
N VAL A 183 6.75 -1.76 10.52
CA VAL A 183 8.00 -1.42 11.22
C VAL A 183 9.17 -1.97 10.44
N ALA A 184 10.11 -1.11 10.09
CA ALA A 184 11.37 -1.50 9.49
C ALA A 184 12.54 -0.97 10.33
N VAL A 185 13.46 -1.85 10.65
CA VAL A 185 14.69 -1.54 11.39
C VAL A 185 15.87 -1.65 10.44
N LEU A 186 16.68 -0.58 10.37
CA LEU A 186 17.78 -0.47 9.42
C LEU A 186 19.09 -0.12 10.14
N ASP A 187 20.19 -0.49 9.51
CA ASP A 187 21.52 -0.02 9.90
C ASP A 187 21.83 1.37 9.30
N LYS A 188 23.05 1.87 9.55
CA LYS A 188 23.52 3.17 9.04
C LYS A 188 23.67 3.24 7.51
N ASP A 189 23.79 2.10 6.85
CA ASP A 189 23.95 1.96 5.39
C ASP A 189 22.62 1.62 4.70
N GLU A 190 21.49 1.80 5.43
CA GLU A 190 20.10 1.49 5.01
C GLU A 190 19.87 0.01 4.67
N ASN A 191 20.70 -0.90 5.19
CA ASN A 191 20.38 -2.31 5.11
C ASN A 191 19.28 -2.68 6.09
N LEU A 192 18.36 -3.51 5.63
CA LEU A 192 17.22 -3.96 6.41
C LEU A 192 17.68 -5.03 7.40
N LEU A 193 17.55 -4.77 8.70
CA LEU A 193 17.87 -5.69 9.80
C LEU A 193 16.66 -6.52 10.24
N GLY A 194 15.47 -5.95 10.14
CA GLY A 194 14.22 -6.59 10.48
C GLY A 194 13.03 -5.79 9.99
N VAL A 195 11.95 -6.49 9.66
CA VAL A 195 10.64 -5.88 9.38
C VAL A 195 9.57 -6.62 10.12
N ASN A 196 8.49 -5.93 10.45
CA ASN A 196 7.33 -6.55 11.07
C ASN A 196 6.07 -5.74 10.76
N LYS A 197 4.93 -6.37 10.94
CA LYS A 197 3.60 -5.79 10.79
C LYS A 197 2.80 -6.05 12.05
N ILE A 198 2.34 -4.98 12.70
CA ILE A 198 1.52 -5.04 13.91
C ILE A 198 0.11 -4.60 13.55
N LEU A 199 -0.87 -5.30 14.10
CA LEU A 199 -2.26 -4.90 14.05
C LEU A 199 -2.63 -4.25 15.38
N VAL A 200 -3.08 -3.00 15.32
CA VAL A 200 -3.50 -2.23 16.50
C VAL A 200 -5.01 -2.05 16.44
N GLU A 201 -5.69 -2.62 17.40
CA GLU A 201 -7.15 -2.54 17.49
C GLU A 201 -7.60 -1.32 18.30
N ASN A 202 -8.71 -0.71 17.85
CA ASN A 202 -9.42 0.35 18.57
C ASN A 202 -8.53 1.55 18.95
N LEU A 203 -7.82 2.12 17.96
CA LEU A 203 -7.08 3.35 18.17
C LEU A 203 -8.04 4.55 18.16
N LEU A 204 -8.38 5.05 19.35
CA LEU A 204 -9.35 6.13 19.52
C LEU A 204 -8.81 7.49 19.05
N SER A 205 -9.73 8.35 18.67
CA SER A 205 -9.49 9.75 18.29
C SER A 205 -8.70 10.50 19.38
N GLN A 206 -7.72 11.27 18.98
CA GLN A 206 -6.91 12.13 19.86
C GLN A 206 -6.24 11.39 21.04
N THR A 207 -6.07 10.07 20.93
CA THR A 207 -5.41 9.26 21.97
C THR A 207 -4.05 8.75 21.55
N ARG A 208 -3.26 8.38 22.56
CA ARG A 208 -1.96 7.73 22.42
C ARG A 208 -2.08 6.28 22.86
N GLN A 209 -1.45 5.41 22.07
CA GLN A 209 -1.37 3.99 22.39
C GLN A 209 0.05 3.50 22.21
N MET A 210 0.57 2.79 23.22
CA MET A 210 1.87 2.15 23.16
C MET A 210 1.71 0.74 22.58
N VAL A 211 2.52 0.43 21.58
CA VAL A 211 2.55 -0.89 20.92
C VAL A 211 3.99 -1.37 20.81
N LYS A 212 4.17 -2.66 20.60
CA LYS A 212 5.47 -3.30 20.53
C LYS A 212 5.59 -4.16 19.30
N SER A 213 6.69 -4.03 18.60
CA SER A 213 7.12 -4.94 17.54
C SER A 213 8.21 -5.85 18.07
N LEU A 214 8.06 -7.15 17.90
CA LEU A 214 8.95 -8.15 18.49
C LEU A 214 9.56 -9.03 17.39
N TRP A 215 10.84 -9.37 17.56
CA TRP A 215 11.55 -10.37 16.75
C TRP A 215 12.20 -11.39 17.68
N THR A 216 12.08 -12.66 17.33
CA THR A 216 12.77 -13.74 18.02
C THR A 216 14.28 -13.62 17.75
N GLY A 217 15.08 -13.55 18.81
CA GLY A 217 16.51 -13.35 18.71
C GLY A 217 16.92 -11.87 18.66
N GLU A 218 18.22 -11.67 18.54
CA GLU A 218 18.84 -10.36 18.34
C GLU A 218 18.97 -10.08 16.84
N LEU A 219 18.52 -8.89 16.41
CA LEU A 219 18.69 -8.47 15.02
C LEU A 219 20.18 -8.40 14.67
N GLN A 220 20.53 -8.92 13.51
CA GLN A 220 21.93 -9.01 13.06
C GLN A 220 22.37 -7.66 12.50
N GLY A 221 23.11 -6.88 13.31
CA GLY A 221 23.65 -5.58 12.95
C GLY A 221 23.38 -4.50 13.99
N THR A 222 23.87 -3.29 13.72
CA THR A 222 23.69 -2.15 14.61
C THR A 222 22.50 -1.32 14.13
N VAL A 223 21.45 -1.24 14.95
CA VAL A 223 20.24 -0.45 14.66
C VAL A 223 20.60 1.03 14.63
N ALA A 224 20.32 1.69 13.52
CA ALA A 224 20.53 3.12 13.31
C ALA A 224 19.22 3.87 13.03
N VAL A 225 18.30 3.25 12.29
CA VAL A 225 17.03 3.88 11.89
C VAL A 225 15.87 2.93 12.16
N ILE A 226 14.79 3.47 12.70
CA ILE A 226 13.51 2.78 12.87
C ILE A 226 12.45 3.53 12.08
N LYS A 227 12.01 2.96 10.97
CA LYS A 227 10.88 3.48 10.19
C LYS A 227 9.60 2.84 10.73
N VAL A 228 8.60 3.67 10.98
CA VAL A 228 7.28 3.22 11.46
C VAL A 228 6.22 3.89 10.61
N GLU A 229 5.38 3.11 9.98
CA GLU A 229 4.32 3.57 9.08
C GLU A 229 2.96 3.06 9.56
N PRO A 230 2.22 3.85 10.36
CA PRO A 230 0.83 3.54 10.69
C PRO A 230 -0.05 3.75 9.45
N ARG A 231 -0.94 2.79 9.20
CA ARG A 231 -1.82 2.77 8.03
C ARG A 231 -3.23 2.36 8.42
N VAL A 232 -4.22 3.03 7.84
CA VAL A 232 -5.64 2.68 7.96
C VAL A 232 -6.24 2.62 6.57
N ASN A 233 -6.97 1.58 6.26
CA ASN A 233 -7.70 1.47 5.00
C ASN A 233 -9.06 2.16 5.10
N ILE A 234 -9.11 3.49 4.92
CA ILE A 234 -10.40 4.22 4.95
C ILE A 234 -11.31 3.96 3.74
N PHE A 235 -10.82 3.22 2.73
CA PHE A 235 -11.67 2.74 1.64
C PHE A 235 -12.59 1.60 2.09
N ASP A 236 -12.25 0.93 3.19
CA ASP A 236 -13.15 0.03 3.90
C ASP A 236 -13.94 0.81 4.96
N PRO A 237 -15.27 0.98 4.79
CA PRO A 237 -16.10 1.76 5.71
C PRO A 237 -16.18 1.16 7.12
N HIS A 238 -15.78 -0.10 7.31
CA HIS A 238 -15.75 -0.75 8.62
C HIS A 238 -14.55 -0.33 9.48
N MET A 239 -13.53 0.29 8.88
CA MET A 239 -12.34 0.73 9.61
C MET A 239 -12.58 1.96 10.49
N ILE A 240 -13.56 2.78 10.16
CA ILE A 240 -13.95 3.95 10.97
C ILE A 240 -15.08 3.54 11.91
N ILE A 241 -14.85 3.66 13.21
CA ILE A 241 -15.87 3.45 14.23
C ILE A 241 -16.76 4.70 14.24
N LYS A 242 -18.03 4.52 13.94
CA LYS A 242 -19.01 5.62 14.04
C LYS A 242 -19.38 5.81 15.51
N PRO A 243 -19.42 7.05 16.02
CA PRO A 243 -20.01 7.30 17.33
C PRO A 243 -21.47 6.85 17.33
N GLU A 244 -21.87 6.15 18.41
CA GLU A 244 -23.27 5.78 18.66
C GLU A 244 -24.15 7.00 18.92
#